data_614bf830dfec6ee4a966c0f809ef7aba
#
_entry.id   614bf830dfec6ee4a966c0f809ef7aba
#
_cell.length_a   1.000
_cell.length_b   1.000
_cell.length_c   1.000
_cell.angle_alpha   90.00
_cell.angle_beta   90.00
_cell.angle_gamma   90.00
#
_symmetry.space_group_name_H-M   'P 1'
#
loop_
_entity.id
_entity.type
_entity.pdbx_description
1 polymer ?
#
loop_
_entity_poly.entity_id
_entity_poly.type
_entity_poly.pdbx_seq_one_letter_code
_entity_poly.pdbx_strand_id
1 'polypeptide(L)'
;MNPIELLMSEHAVFRVYFRQLRDLNSDYFFEIDDFILGCHAKVEDEVIFPALRKAGGPEAEKIDKTTRKLEEEHKLVEMLSSNLKQAVVEGTKALDRDKVALYASTVESHNDSEEIFVFKFWNDLDRETQAASTDGVKRIIGEFGTARYLRLTGFSQEFLSLLV
;
A
#
# COMPACT_ATOMS: atom_id res chain seq x y z
N MET A 1 13.19 12.23 3.52
CA MET A 1 12.47 11.06 2.99
C MET A 1 11.21 11.54 2.29
N ASN A 2 11.02 11.18 1.05
CA ASN A 2 9.80 11.52 0.30
C ASN A 2 8.72 10.41 0.43
N PRO A 3 7.46 10.67 0.01
CA PRO A 3 6.39 9.68 0.05
C PRO A 3 6.70 8.35 -0.63
N ILE A 4 7.41 8.35 -1.76
CA ILE A 4 7.76 7.11 -2.47
C ILE A 4 8.75 6.25 -1.67
N GLU A 5 9.75 6.88 -1.04
CA GLU A 5 10.70 6.17 -0.16
C GLU A 5 9.98 5.55 1.04
N LEU A 6 8.92 6.20 1.55
CA LEU A 6 8.07 5.65 2.59
C LEU A 6 7.30 4.42 2.10
N LEU A 7 6.60 4.52 0.95
CA LEU A 7 5.85 3.39 0.38
C LEU A 7 6.77 2.20 0.07
N MET A 8 7.95 2.42 -0.52
CA MET A 8 8.94 1.35 -0.73
C MET A 8 9.38 0.70 0.58
N SER A 9 9.48 1.47 1.68
CA SER A 9 9.78 0.93 3.00
C SER A 9 8.63 0.08 3.54
N GLU A 10 7.38 0.47 3.28
CA GLU A 10 6.18 -0.31 3.61
C GLU A 10 6.12 -1.61 2.78
N HIS A 11 6.45 -1.58 1.49
CA HIS A 11 6.59 -2.80 0.67
C HIS A 11 7.60 -3.78 1.26
N ALA A 12 8.73 -3.30 1.76
CA ALA A 12 9.71 -4.15 2.44
C ALA A 12 9.12 -4.78 3.72
N VAL A 13 8.31 -4.04 4.47
CA VAL A 13 7.57 -4.56 5.63
C VAL A 13 6.59 -5.65 5.20
N PHE A 14 5.80 -5.44 4.12
CA PHE A 14 4.86 -6.45 3.62
C PHE A 14 5.56 -7.73 3.19
N ARG A 15 6.70 -7.64 2.48
CA ARG A 15 7.50 -8.82 2.11
C ARG A 15 7.98 -9.61 3.34
N VAL A 16 8.31 -8.95 4.45
CA VAL A 16 8.64 -9.63 5.71
C VAL A 16 7.42 -10.31 6.31
N TYR A 17 6.28 -9.62 6.36
CA TYR A 17 5.04 -10.19 6.87
C TYR A 17 4.58 -11.41 6.07
N PHE A 18 4.59 -11.34 4.74
CA PHE A 18 4.14 -12.44 3.88
C PHE A 18 5.02 -13.69 4.01
N ARG A 19 6.32 -13.54 4.30
CA ARG A 19 7.19 -14.69 4.60
C ARG A 19 6.82 -15.38 5.91
N GLN A 20 6.28 -14.64 6.86
CA GLN A 20 5.87 -15.15 8.18
C GLN A 20 4.42 -15.65 8.20
N LEU A 21 3.62 -15.39 7.16
CA LEU A 21 2.20 -15.74 7.09
C LEU A 21 1.90 -17.24 7.26
N ARG A 22 2.88 -18.14 7.08
CA ARG A 22 2.70 -19.58 7.28
C ARG A 22 2.29 -19.97 8.69
N ASP A 23 2.59 -19.10 9.67
CA ASP A 23 2.38 -19.32 11.10
C ASP A 23 1.41 -18.29 11.73
N LEU A 24 0.83 -17.37 10.94
CA LEU A 24 -0.01 -16.30 11.45
C LEU A 24 -1.44 -16.76 11.73
N ASN A 25 -1.97 -16.26 12.85
CA ASN A 25 -3.38 -16.36 13.15
C ASN A 25 -4.20 -15.37 12.29
N SER A 26 -5.50 -15.57 12.19
CA SER A 26 -6.41 -14.76 11.39
C SER A 26 -6.41 -13.28 11.80
N ASP A 27 -6.31 -12.99 13.10
CA ASP A 27 -6.40 -11.62 13.62
C ASP A 27 -5.21 -10.78 13.14
N TYR A 28 -4.02 -11.36 13.14
CA TYR A 28 -2.82 -10.68 12.65
C TYR A 28 -2.85 -10.47 11.14
N PHE A 29 -3.32 -11.44 10.38
CA PHE A 29 -3.53 -11.28 8.94
C PHE A 29 -4.47 -10.10 8.65
N PHE A 30 -5.59 -10.00 9.36
CA PHE A 30 -6.56 -8.93 9.13
C PHE A 30 -6.08 -7.56 9.58
N GLU A 31 -5.22 -7.47 10.59
CA GLU A 31 -4.57 -6.21 10.95
C GLU A 31 -3.64 -5.69 9.84
N ILE A 32 -2.89 -6.59 9.20
CA ILE A 32 -2.00 -6.25 8.08
C ILE A 32 -2.82 -5.90 6.84
N ASP A 33 -3.85 -6.68 6.55
CA ASP A 33 -4.77 -6.42 5.45
C ASP A 33 -5.45 -5.06 5.58
N ASP A 34 -5.90 -4.69 6.78
CA ASP A 34 -6.49 -3.38 7.05
C ASP A 34 -5.45 -2.24 6.91
N PHE A 35 -4.18 -2.48 7.22
CA PHE A 35 -3.11 -1.53 6.94
C PHE A 35 -2.86 -1.40 5.43
N ILE A 36 -2.79 -2.50 4.69
CA ILE A 36 -2.59 -2.48 3.24
C ILE A 36 -3.72 -1.70 2.56
N LEU A 37 -4.97 -2.07 2.81
CA LEU A 37 -6.13 -1.46 2.15
C LEU A 37 -6.54 -0.12 2.75
N GLY A 38 -6.50 0.03 4.07
CA GLY A 38 -7.00 1.20 4.78
C GLY A 38 -6.01 2.34 4.92
N CYS A 39 -4.72 2.10 4.69
CA CYS A 39 -3.67 3.12 4.77
C CYS A 39 -2.82 3.18 3.50
N HIS A 40 -2.11 2.12 3.18
CA HIS A 40 -1.14 2.09 2.08
C HIS A 40 -1.81 2.33 0.72
N ALA A 41 -2.71 1.46 0.26
CA ALA A 41 -3.44 1.63 -0.99
C ALA A 41 -4.24 2.95 -1.04
N LYS A 42 -4.76 3.40 0.11
CA LYS A 42 -5.44 4.69 0.20
C LYS A 42 -4.49 5.87 -0.06
N VAL A 43 -3.24 5.81 0.40
CA VAL A 43 -2.20 6.81 0.07
C VAL A 43 -1.96 6.83 -1.42
N GLU A 44 -1.86 5.69 -2.06
CA GLU A 44 -1.63 5.59 -3.50
C GLU A 44 -2.81 6.12 -4.31
N ASP A 45 -4.02 5.65 -4.02
CA ASP A 45 -5.24 5.99 -4.76
C ASP A 45 -5.66 7.45 -4.57
N GLU A 46 -5.54 8.00 -3.37
CA GLU A 46 -6.00 9.36 -3.07
C GLU A 46 -4.93 10.43 -3.26
N VAL A 47 -3.64 10.07 -3.18
CA VAL A 47 -2.55 11.06 -3.17
C VAL A 47 -1.56 10.84 -4.30
N ILE A 48 -0.92 9.67 -4.37
CA ILE A 48 0.23 9.46 -5.26
C ILE A 48 -0.21 9.34 -6.71
N PHE A 49 -1.14 8.45 -7.04
CA PHE A 49 -1.57 8.26 -8.42
C PHE A 49 -2.23 9.51 -9.01
N PRO A 50 -3.12 10.23 -8.30
CA PRO A 50 -3.64 11.51 -8.78
C PRO A 50 -2.55 12.57 -9.01
N ALA A 51 -1.53 12.65 -8.16
CA ALA A 51 -0.41 13.58 -8.33
C ALA A 51 0.39 13.23 -9.59
N LEU A 52 0.74 11.97 -9.78
CA LEU A 52 1.49 11.50 -10.94
C LEU A 52 0.72 11.73 -12.25
N ARG A 53 -0.60 11.51 -12.27
CA ARG A 53 -1.45 11.78 -13.44
C ARG A 53 -1.48 13.26 -13.83
N LYS A 54 -1.28 14.18 -12.87
CA LYS A 54 -1.22 15.63 -13.14
C LYS A 54 0.11 16.11 -13.70
N ALA A 55 1.18 15.32 -13.56
CA ALA A 55 2.53 15.72 -13.99
C ALA A 55 2.62 16.09 -15.48
N GLY A 56 1.75 15.54 -16.32
CA GLY A 56 1.77 15.78 -17.76
C GLY A 56 3.02 15.21 -18.45
N GLY A 57 3.36 15.75 -19.61
CA GLY A 57 4.57 15.35 -20.34
C GLY A 57 4.40 14.15 -21.27
N PRO A 58 5.50 13.67 -21.89
CA PRO A 58 5.46 12.64 -22.93
C PRO A 58 5.00 11.27 -22.43
N GLU A 59 5.09 10.98 -21.15
CA GLU A 59 4.71 9.70 -20.53
C GLU A 59 3.29 9.76 -19.89
N ALA A 60 2.57 10.88 -19.99
CA ALA A 60 1.28 11.10 -19.32
C ALA A 60 0.25 10.00 -19.57
N GLU A 61 0.08 9.58 -20.83
CA GLU A 61 -0.86 8.50 -21.19
C GLU A 61 -0.47 7.16 -20.57
N LYS A 62 0.82 6.86 -20.52
CA LYS A 62 1.34 5.64 -19.91
C LYS A 62 1.16 5.66 -18.40
N ILE A 63 1.43 6.80 -17.76
CA ILE A 63 1.21 6.99 -16.32
C ILE A 63 -0.27 6.79 -16.00
N ASP A 64 -1.20 7.45 -16.71
CA ASP A 64 -2.63 7.31 -16.49
C ASP A 64 -3.09 5.86 -16.65
N LYS A 65 -2.70 5.19 -17.74
CA LYS A 65 -3.06 3.79 -17.98
C LYS A 65 -2.51 2.87 -16.89
N THR A 66 -1.26 3.07 -16.47
CA THR A 66 -0.62 2.19 -15.48
C THR A 66 -1.24 2.39 -14.09
N THR A 67 -1.42 3.64 -13.65
CA THR A 67 -2.03 3.91 -12.34
C THR A 67 -3.48 3.44 -12.26
N ARG A 68 -4.28 3.57 -13.33
CA ARG A 68 -5.64 3.00 -13.36
C ARG A 68 -5.65 1.48 -13.25
N LYS A 69 -4.69 0.81 -13.90
CA LYS A 69 -4.55 -0.65 -13.75
C LYS A 69 -4.24 -1.03 -12.30
N LEU A 70 -3.37 -0.28 -11.64
CA LEU A 70 -3.01 -0.51 -10.23
C LEU A 70 -4.22 -0.25 -9.29
N GLU A 71 -5.02 0.79 -9.54
CA GLU A 71 -6.29 1.01 -8.82
C GLU A 71 -7.28 -0.18 -8.98
N GLU A 72 -7.33 -0.81 -10.16
CA GLU A 72 -8.13 -2.03 -10.35
C GLU A 72 -7.53 -3.26 -9.62
N GLU A 73 -6.20 -3.33 -9.51
CA GLU A 73 -5.53 -4.37 -8.73
C GLU A 73 -5.80 -4.22 -7.22
N HIS A 74 -5.92 -2.99 -6.68
CA HIS A 74 -6.40 -2.77 -5.30
C HIS A 74 -7.80 -3.37 -5.07
N LYS A 75 -8.73 -3.20 -6.01
CA LYS A 75 -10.07 -3.83 -5.92
C LYS A 75 -9.99 -5.37 -5.93
N LEU A 76 -9.04 -5.93 -6.68
CA LEU A 76 -8.81 -7.38 -6.66
C LEU A 76 -8.29 -7.83 -5.28
N VAL A 77 -7.35 -7.10 -4.70
CA VAL A 77 -6.83 -7.38 -3.34
C VAL A 77 -7.95 -7.29 -2.31
N GLU A 78 -8.81 -6.25 -2.38
CA GLU A 78 -9.98 -6.10 -1.51
C GLU A 78 -10.97 -7.28 -1.64
N MET A 79 -11.21 -7.75 -2.87
CA MET A 79 -12.07 -8.92 -3.11
C MET A 79 -11.47 -10.20 -2.50
N LEU A 80 -10.16 -10.42 -2.66
CA LEU A 80 -9.46 -11.56 -2.06
C LEU A 80 -9.52 -11.51 -0.52
N SER A 81 -9.28 -10.32 0.06
CA SER A 81 -9.43 -10.06 1.49
C SER A 81 -10.83 -10.39 1.99
N SER A 82 -11.86 -9.87 1.32
CA SER A 82 -13.26 -10.09 1.67
C SER A 82 -13.62 -11.58 1.67
N ASN A 83 -13.15 -12.34 0.69
CA ASN A 83 -13.35 -13.78 0.64
C ASN A 83 -12.68 -14.54 1.79
N LEU A 84 -11.49 -14.08 2.22
CA LEU A 84 -10.79 -14.64 3.38
C LEU A 84 -11.53 -14.31 4.69
N LYS A 85 -12.00 -13.07 4.86
CA LYS A 85 -12.81 -12.63 6.02
C LYS A 85 -14.10 -13.44 6.14
N GLN A 86 -14.82 -13.62 5.04
CA GLN A 86 -16.06 -14.38 5.03
C GLN A 86 -15.83 -15.84 5.44
N ALA A 87 -14.79 -16.50 4.93
CA ALA A 87 -14.47 -17.88 5.28
C ALA A 87 -14.17 -18.06 6.78
N VAL A 88 -13.55 -17.08 7.45
CA VAL A 88 -13.29 -17.10 8.89
C VAL A 88 -14.59 -16.92 9.69
N VAL A 89 -15.48 -16.03 9.28
CA VAL A 89 -16.76 -15.76 9.95
C VAL A 89 -17.69 -16.97 9.85
N GLU A 90 -17.70 -17.68 8.72
CA GLU A 90 -18.57 -18.86 8.48
C GLU A 90 -18.10 -20.12 9.22
N GLY A 91 -17.07 -20.08 10.04
CA GLY A 91 -16.72 -21.13 11.02
C GLY A 91 -15.51 -21.98 10.67
N THR A 92 -14.78 -21.69 9.62
CA THR A 92 -13.42 -22.22 9.43
C THR A 92 -12.45 -21.29 10.16
N LYS A 93 -12.11 -21.60 11.41
CA LYS A 93 -11.19 -20.79 12.25
C LYS A 93 -9.75 -20.68 11.70
N ALA A 94 -9.42 -21.39 10.63
CA ALA A 94 -8.12 -21.35 9.99
C ALA A 94 -8.24 -20.68 8.61
N LEU A 95 -7.35 -19.72 8.36
CA LEU A 95 -7.17 -19.16 7.02
C LEU A 95 -6.74 -20.26 6.04
N ASP A 96 -7.37 -20.28 4.88
CA ASP A 96 -6.97 -21.14 3.77
C ASP A 96 -5.59 -20.70 3.27
N ARG A 97 -4.59 -21.59 3.40
CA ARG A 97 -3.19 -21.27 3.07
C ARG A 97 -2.99 -20.92 1.61
N ASP A 98 -3.72 -21.57 0.69
CA ASP A 98 -3.59 -21.31 -0.74
C ASP A 98 -4.18 -19.95 -1.09
N LYS A 99 -5.32 -19.59 -0.48
CA LYS A 99 -5.93 -18.26 -0.65
C LYS A 99 -5.07 -17.14 -0.06
N VAL A 100 -4.46 -17.37 1.11
CA VAL A 100 -3.52 -16.41 1.72
C VAL A 100 -2.27 -16.27 0.84
N ALA A 101 -1.74 -17.36 0.29
CA ALA A 101 -0.61 -17.31 -0.63
C ALA A 101 -0.96 -16.54 -1.92
N LEU A 102 -2.17 -16.73 -2.46
CA LEU A 102 -2.66 -15.98 -3.61
C LEU A 102 -2.77 -14.48 -3.28
N TYR A 103 -3.35 -14.13 -2.14
CA TYR A 103 -3.43 -12.76 -1.67
C TYR A 103 -2.03 -12.12 -1.58
N ALA A 104 -1.11 -12.77 -0.86
CA ALA A 104 0.25 -12.28 -0.68
C ALA A 104 0.99 -12.08 -2.01
N SER A 105 0.93 -13.07 -2.92
CA SER A 105 1.58 -12.97 -4.23
C SER A 105 0.95 -11.89 -5.12
N THR A 106 -0.35 -11.63 -4.96
CA THR A 106 -1.04 -10.55 -5.69
C THR A 106 -0.51 -9.19 -5.21
N VAL A 107 -0.44 -8.97 -3.89
CA VAL A 107 0.10 -7.72 -3.32
C VAL A 107 1.58 -7.54 -3.69
N GLU A 108 2.41 -8.59 -3.59
CA GLU A 108 3.84 -8.49 -3.96
C GLU A 108 4.03 -8.13 -5.43
N SER A 109 3.28 -8.76 -6.34
CA SER A 109 3.35 -8.46 -7.79
C SER A 109 2.87 -7.04 -8.12
N HIS A 110 1.85 -6.56 -7.40
CA HIS A 110 1.36 -5.20 -7.49
C HIS A 110 2.45 -4.20 -7.07
N ASN A 111 3.03 -4.36 -5.88
CA ASN A 111 4.09 -3.51 -5.36
C ASN A 111 5.32 -3.48 -6.29
N ASP A 112 5.73 -4.63 -6.84
CA ASP A 112 6.83 -4.70 -7.82
C ASP A 112 6.50 -3.88 -9.09
N SER A 113 5.23 -3.88 -9.52
CA SER A 113 4.79 -3.09 -10.66
C SER A 113 4.87 -1.58 -10.39
N GLU A 114 4.54 -1.13 -9.19
CA GLU A 114 4.67 0.28 -8.78
C GLU A 114 6.11 0.73 -8.74
N GLU A 115 6.98 -0.03 -8.08
CA GLU A 115 8.40 0.27 -7.97
C GLU A 115 9.07 0.38 -9.34
N ILE A 116 8.71 -0.49 -10.28
CA ILE A 116 9.33 -0.54 -11.61
C ILE A 116 8.74 0.51 -12.55
N PHE A 117 7.41 0.68 -12.56
CA PHE A 117 6.74 1.41 -13.64
C PHE A 117 6.20 2.79 -13.24
N VAL A 118 5.97 3.05 -11.94
CA VAL A 118 5.24 4.23 -11.47
C VAL A 118 6.11 5.16 -10.63
N PHE A 119 6.77 4.67 -9.61
CA PHE A 119 7.44 5.48 -8.61
C PHE A 119 8.59 6.34 -9.15
N LYS A 120 9.21 5.93 -10.25
CA LYS A 120 10.26 6.71 -10.92
C LYS A 120 9.80 8.09 -11.42
N PHE A 121 8.50 8.26 -11.68
CA PHE A 121 7.95 9.54 -12.15
C PHE A 121 7.73 10.57 -11.04
N TRP A 122 7.95 10.19 -9.79
CA TRP A 122 7.86 11.13 -8.65
C TRP A 122 8.77 12.36 -8.82
N ASN A 123 9.98 12.16 -9.33
CA ASN A 123 10.94 13.22 -9.50
C ASN A 123 10.59 14.20 -10.65
N ASP A 124 9.64 13.85 -11.49
CA ASP A 124 9.13 14.70 -12.58
C ASP A 124 8.05 15.67 -12.08
N LEU A 125 7.55 15.49 -10.85
CA LEU A 125 6.59 16.39 -10.22
C LEU A 125 7.25 17.70 -9.80
N ASP A 126 6.49 18.80 -9.91
CA ASP A 126 6.90 20.07 -9.32
C ASP A 126 6.90 20.01 -7.79
N ARG A 127 7.65 20.94 -7.17
CA ARG A 127 7.83 20.97 -5.71
C ARG A 127 6.53 21.21 -4.95
N GLU A 128 5.60 21.96 -5.50
CA GLU A 128 4.30 22.26 -4.86
C GLU A 128 3.47 20.98 -4.79
N THR A 129 3.39 20.23 -5.90
CA THR A 129 2.71 18.94 -5.97
C THR A 129 3.35 17.91 -5.02
N GLN A 130 4.67 17.86 -4.95
CA GLN A 130 5.39 16.97 -4.02
C GLN A 130 5.07 17.31 -2.56
N ALA A 131 5.08 18.61 -2.18
CA ALA A 131 4.77 19.06 -0.83
C ALA A 131 3.31 18.75 -0.46
N ALA A 132 2.36 19.07 -1.34
CA ALA A 132 0.94 18.76 -1.14
C ALA A 132 0.69 17.25 -0.98
N SER A 133 1.39 16.42 -1.75
CA SER A 133 1.33 14.97 -1.63
C SER A 133 1.89 14.49 -0.29
N THR A 134 3.00 15.05 0.17
CA THR A 134 3.56 14.76 1.49
C THR A 134 2.57 15.04 2.62
N ASP A 135 1.89 16.17 2.56
CA ASP A 135 0.84 16.52 3.54
C ASP A 135 -0.38 15.58 3.46
N GLY A 136 -0.74 15.18 2.24
CA GLY A 136 -1.79 14.17 2.00
C GLY A 136 -1.46 12.83 2.65
N VAL A 137 -0.23 12.34 2.49
CA VAL A 137 0.26 11.10 3.12
C VAL A 137 0.20 11.21 4.65
N LYS A 138 0.72 12.30 5.22
CA LYS A 138 0.66 12.53 6.69
C LYS A 138 -0.78 12.53 7.22
N ARG A 139 -1.71 13.13 6.47
CA ARG A 139 -3.14 13.15 6.82
C ARG A 139 -3.70 11.72 6.86
N ILE A 140 -3.46 10.90 5.84
CA ILE A 140 -3.99 9.52 5.78
C ILE A 140 -3.40 8.66 6.90
N ILE A 141 -2.09 8.76 7.17
CA ILE A 141 -1.47 8.07 8.31
C ILE A 141 -2.10 8.52 9.63
N GLY A 142 -2.39 9.82 9.79
CA GLY A 142 -3.08 10.36 10.96
C GLY A 142 -4.50 9.80 11.11
N GLU A 143 -5.27 9.72 10.02
CA GLU A 143 -6.62 9.13 9.99
C GLU A 143 -6.62 7.63 10.33
N PHE A 144 -5.64 6.88 9.82
CA PHE A 144 -5.44 5.47 10.15
C PHE A 144 -5.03 5.26 11.62
N GLY A 145 -4.40 6.26 12.21
CA GLY A 145 -3.88 6.29 13.57
C GLY A 145 -2.37 6.07 13.62
N THR A 146 -1.61 7.14 13.87
CA THR A 146 -0.15 7.14 13.86
C THR A 146 0.46 6.04 14.75
N ALA A 147 -0.06 5.84 15.97
CA ALA A 147 0.42 4.80 16.87
C ALA A 147 0.20 3.38 16.30
N ARG A 148 -0.93 3.16 15.64
CA ARG A 148 -1.24 1.89 14.97
C ARG A 148 -0.30 1.67 13.79
N TYR A 149 -0.11 2.71 12.98
CA TYR A 149 0.81 2.71 11.84
C TYR A 149 2.24 2.32 12.27
N LEU A 150 2.79 2.99 13.29
CA LEU A 150 4.13 2.71 13.80
C LEU A 150 4.26 1.29 14.36
N ARG A 151 3.23 0.79 15.04
CA ARG A 151 3.21 -0.60 15.54
C ARG A 151 3.24 -1.62 14.41
N LEU A 152 2.48 -1.40 13.34
CA LEU A 152 2.38 -2.33 12.21
C LEU A 152 3.61 -2.28 11.31
N THR A 153 4.18 -1.11 11.08
CA THR A 153 5.38 -0.98 10.24
C THR A 153 6.67 -1.31 10.98
N GLY A 154 6.68 -1.20 12.31
CA GLY A 154 7.90 -1.25 13.11
C GLY A 154 8.77 0.00 12.98
N PHE A 155 8.27 1.05 12.32
CA PHE A 155 9.00 2.31 12.17
C PHE A 155 9.01 3.10 13.49
N SER A 156 10.05 3.90 13.69
CA SER A 156 10.10 4.83 14.82
C SER A 156 9.42 6.17 14.46
N GLN A 157 9.07 6.94 15.48
CA GLN A 157 8.56 8.31 15.31
C GLN A 157 9.58 9.20 14.59
N GLU A 158 10.87 9.01 14.88
CA GLU A 158 11.97 9.73 14.24
C GLU A 158 12.04 9.40 12.75
N PHE A 159 11.86 8.11 12.37
CA PHE A 159 11.81 7.71 10.96
C PHE A 159 10.65 8.39 10.24
N LEU A 160 9.46 8.37 10.82
CA LEU A 160 8.29 9.04 10.22
C LEU A 160 8.47 10.56 10.13
N SER A 161 9.20 11.18 11.07
CA SER A 161 9.48 12.62 11.04
C SER A 161 10.39 13.05 9.89
N LEU A 162 11.08 12.10 9.22
CA LEU A 162 11.87 12.36 8.02
C LEU A 162 11.02 12.61 6.76
N LEU A 163 9.72 12.33 6.83
CA LEU A 163 8.80 12.57 5.73
C LEU A 163 8.61 14.08 5.53
N VAL A 164 9.20 14.62 4.46
CA VAL A 164 9.24 16.06 4.14
C VAL A 164 8.94 16.29 2.66
#